data_f8209d83925322c111d1f718cf359575
#
_entry.id   f8209d83925322c111d1f718cf359575
#
_cell.length_a   1.000
_cell.length_b   1.000
_cell.length_c   1.000
_cell.angle_alpha   90.00
_cell.angle_beta   90.00
_cell.angle_gamma   90.00
#
_symmetry.space_group_name_H-M   'P 1'
#
loop_
_entity.id
_entity.type
_entity.pdbx_description
1 polymer ?
#
loop_
_entity_poly.entity_id
_entity_poly.type
_entity_poly.pdbx_seq_one_letter_code
_entity_poly.pdbx_strand_id
1 'polypeptide(L)'
;MEECLKYFAVACQTDHVNPLNRSEMVRNTDRMLSMLEHAVIGYAPFLPVKLVVFPEFAHAAPAYVTLGEIREKLAVPIPNEHTERLAAKAKAFQIYIQSGTFLELDPKWPRAVFNTTCLIGPEGILSKYRKVNPWIPWEVHTSPHDLEGYDEELFPVTQTPIGTLGCAICYDWLFPETLRQLTANGAEVLIRVSAYMDPFGSTEPMDWWTVVNRCRALENLTYVVAANQGASLQHYPPFSWPGGSMIVDYDGRILTQATPGPGERIVAAAINLDMLRHERRVRRAHQMMAHLRAEAYPVYGKTFYAGARHAMTDVSITDLEQRIDKAKRDLGYLADDEVGSAGIQSLLDRGNND
;
A
#
# COMPACT_ATOMS: atom_id res chain seq x y z
N MET A 1 -28.82 6.61 -23.47
CA MET A 1 -27.48 7.16 -23.20
C MET A 1 -26.96 6.34 -22.03
N GLU A 2 -25.89 5.58 -22.23
CA GLU A 2 -25.20 4.95 -21.10
C GLU A 2 -24.75 6.07 -20.15
N GLU A 3 -25.04 5.91 -18.88
CA GLU A 3 -24.65 6.87 -17.86
C GLU A 3 -23.14 6.93 -17.77
N CYS A 4 -22.55 8.12 -17.92
CA CYS A 4 -21.09 8.27 -17.91
C CYS A 4 -20.52 7.78 -16.59
N LEU A 5 -19.59 6.83 -16.63
CA LEU A 5 -18.96 6.26 -15.44
C LEU A 5 -17.96 7.23 -14.83
N LYS A 6 -18.51 8.20 -14.11
CA LYS A 6 -17.77 9.28 -13.44
C LYS A 6 -18.21 9.38 -11.99
N TYR A 7 -17.23 9.41 -11.08
CA TYR A 7 -17.46 9.45 -9.64
C TYR A 7 -16.30 10.12 -8.90
N PHE A 8 -16.49 10.53 -7.65
CA PHE A 8 -15.41 10.92 -6.79
C PHE A 8 -14.73 9.68 -6.18
N ALA A 9 -13.39 9.62 -6.36
CA ALA A 9 -12.51 8.85 -5.51
C ALA A 9 -11.98 9.75 -4.40
N VAL A 10 -11.79 9.18 -3.21
CA VAL A 10 -11.34 9.88 -2.01
C VAL A 10 -10.11 9.17 -1.46
N ALA A 11 -9.06 9.92 -1.15
CA ALA A 11 -7.92 9.46 -0.35
C ALA A 11 -7.96 10.14 1.02
N CYS A 12 -8.05 9.32 2.06
CA CYS A 12 -8.03 9.76 3.45
C CYS A 12 -6.60 9.70 3.98
N GLN A 13 -6.11 10.82 4.51
CA GLN A 13 -4.87 10.89 5.27
C GLN A 13 -5.22 10.81 6.75
N THR A 14 -4.63 9.87 7.47
CA THR A 14 -4.92 9.64 8.89
C THR A 14 -3.77 10.13 9.78
N ASP A 15 -4.10 10.59 11.00
CA ASP A 15 -3.16 10.92 12.06
C ASP A 15 -3.67 10.26 13.35
N HIS A 16 -3.52 8.95 13.43
CA HIS A 16 -4.03 8.15 14.53
C HIS A 16 -2.92 7.77 15.51
N VAL A 17 -3.26 7.69 16.79
CA VAL A 17 -2.37 7.10 17.79
C VAL A 17 -2.18 5.63 17.48
N ASN A 18 -0.93 5.17 17.40
CA ASN A 18 -0.66 3.76 17.13
C ASN A 18 -1.09 2.90 18.33
N PRO A 19 -1.98 1.91 18.13
CA PRO A 19 -2.38 1.00 19.20
C PRO A 19 -1.24 0.04 19.58
N LEU A 20 -1.15 -0.25 20.85
CA LEU A 20 -0.20 -1.22 21.40
C LEU A 20 -0.81 -2.64 21.54
N ASN A 21 -2.12 -2.75 21.38
CA ASN A 21 -2.84 -4.02 21.41
C ASN A 21 -4.12 -3.96 20.58
N ARG A 22 -4.72 -5.14 20.32
CA ARG A 22 -5.92 -5.28 19.48
C ARG A 22 -7.09 -4.45 19.97
N SER A 23 -7.31 -4.36 21.30
CA SER A 23 -8.48 -3.66 21.86
C SER A 23 -8.43 -2.15 21.62
N GLU A 24 -7.25 -1.58 21.38
CA GLU A 24 -7.09 -0.16 21.10
C GLU A 24 -7.39 0.21 19.64
N MET A 25 -7.38 -0.77 18.73
CA MET A 25 -7.63 -0.53 17.30
C MET A 25 -9.02 0.03 17.01
N VAL A 26 -9.98 -0.22 17.89
CA VAL A 26 -11.36 0.27 17.73
C VAL A 26 -11.42 1.79 17.59
N ARG A 27 -10.58 2.55 18.31
CA ARG A 27 -10.53 4.01 18.22
C ARG A 27 -10.15 4.49 16.81
N ASN A 28 -9.17 3.83 16.20
CA ASN A 28 -8.74 4.15 14.84
C ASN A 28 -9.86 3.84 13.84
N THR A 29 -10.52 2.68 13.99
CA THR A 29 -11.67 2.32 13.16
C THR A 29 -12.82 3.30 13.32
N ASP A 30 -13.17 3.72 14.53
CA ASP A 30 -14.19 4.75 14.78
C ASP A 30 -13.88 6.04 14.03
N ARG A 31 -12.62 6.48 14.08
CA ARG A 31 -12.19 7.68 13.39
C ARG A 31 -12.23 7.53 11.87
N MET A 32 -11.77 6.39 11.34
CA MET A 32 -11.86 6.09 9.90
C MET A 32 -13.32 6.12 9.41
N LEU A 33 -14.26 5.52 10.16
CA LEU A 33 -15.67 5.55 9.80
C LEU A 33 -16.24 6.97 9.80
N SER A 34 -15.84 7.80 10.77
CA SER A 34 -16.21 9.22 10.79
C SER A 34 -15.67 9.99 9.58
N MET A 35 -14.40 9.78 9.21
CA MET A 35 -13.79 10.41 8.02
C MET A 35 -14.52 9.97 6.73
N LEU A 36 -14.85 8.69 6.62
CA LEU A 36 -15.63 8.15 5.50
C LEU A 36 -16.98 8.84 5.38
N GLU A 37 -17.71 8.94 6.47
CA GLU A 37 -19.03 9.61 6.50
C GLU A 37 -18.91 11.08 6.08
N HIS A 38 -17.92 11.80 6.61
CA HIS A 38 -17.66 13.19 6.24
C HIS A 38 -17.34 13.32 4.73
N ALA A 39 -16.55 12.40 4.18
CA ALA A 39 -16.23 12.40 2.75
C ALA A 39 -17.50 12.17 1.91
N VAL A 40 -18.28 11.13 2.21
CA VAL A 40 -19.46 10.78 1.42
C VAL A 40 -20.50 11.89 1.49
N ILE A 41 -20.81 12.41 2.67
CA ILE A 41 -21.82 13.46 2.86
C ILE A 41 -21.33 14.79 2.29
N GLY A 42 -20.06 15.16 2.53
CA GLY A 42 -19.51 16.44 2.12
C GLY A 42 -19.42 16.62 0.61
N TYR A 43 -19.14 15.54 -0.13
CA TYR A 43 -19.04 15.60 -1.59
C TYR A 43 -20.34 15.27 -2.33
N ALA A 44 -21.36 14.73 -1.65
CA ALA A 44 -22.63 14.33 -2.25
C ALA A 44 -23.31 15.41 -3.12
N PRO A 45 -23.24 16.72 -2.79
CA PRO A 45 -23.86 17.76 -3.63
C PRO A 45 -23.19 17.95 -5.00
N PHE A 46 -21.98 17.47 -5.20
CA PHE A 46 -21.19 17.71 -6.42
C PHE A 46 -21.15 16.48 -7.33
N LEU A 47 -20.74 15.34 -6.81
CA LEU A 47 -20.66 14.06 -7.51
C LEU A 47 -20.66 12.95 -6.46
N PRO A 48 -21.29 11.79 -6.71
CA PRO A 48 -21.28 10.70 -5.75
C PRO A 48 -19.85 10.19 -5.51
N VAL A 49 -19.50 10.01 -4.23
CA VAL A 49 -18.31 9.27 -3.83
C VAL A 49 -18.57 7.79 -4.06
N LYS A 50 -17.67 7.10 -4.75
CA LYS A 50 -17.78 5.65 -4.97
C LYS A 50 -16.57 4.86 -4.49
N LEU A 51 -15.42 5.50 -4.28
CA LEU A 51 -14.22 4.87 -3.76
C LEU A 51 -13.63 5.71 -2.63
N VAL A 52 -13.38 5.06 -1.48
CA VAL A 52 -12.67 5.66 -0.33
C VAL A 52 -11.46 4.81 0.00
N VAL A 53 -10.29 5.43 0.13
CA VAL A 53 -9.02 4.76 0.37
C VAL A 53 -8.41 5.25 1.68
N PHE A 54 -8.08 4.32 2.57
CA PHE A 54 -7.32 4.57 3.79
C PHE A 54 -5.87 4.14 3.66
N PRO A 55 -4.94 4.75 4.41
CA PRO A 55 -3.51 4.47 4.26
C PRO A 55 -3.08 3.17 4.94
N GLU A 56 -1.85 2.74 4.66
CA GLU A 56 -1.18 1.66 5.38
C GLU A 56 -1.14 1.98 6.87
N PHE A 57 -1.28 0.96 7.70
CA PHE A 57 -1.27 1.05 9.16
C PHE A 57 -2.36 1.95 9.79
N ALA A 58 -3.41 2.27 9.04
CA ALA A 58 -4.52 3.05 9.58
C ALA A 58 -5.18 2.38 10.80
N HIS A 59 -5.16 1.05 10.88
CA HIS A 59 -5.66 0.29 12.02
C HIS A 59 -4.61 0.11 13.10
N ALA A 60 -3.42 -0.41 12.76
CA ALA A 60 -2.28 -0.58 13.63
C ALA A 60 -1.00 -0.75 12.80
N ALA A 61 0.08 -0.09 13.22
CA ALA A 61 1.41 -0.34 12.68
C ALA A 61 2.19 -1.32 13.55
N PRO A 62 3.21 -2.00 12.99
CA PRO A 62 4.04 -2.94 13.74
C PRO A 62 4.90 -2.19 14.78
N ALA A 63 4.35 -2.00 15.98
CA ALA A 63 5.03 -1.34 17.09
C ALA A 63 6.09 -2.22 17.77
N TYR A 64 6.24 -3.47 17.34
CA TYR A 64 7.11 -4.46 17.96
C TYR A 64 8.16 -4.95 16.96
N VAL A 65 9.36 -5.25 17.47
CA VAL A 65 10.50 -5.65 16.63
C VAL A 65 10.52 -7.12 16.26
N THR A 66 9.68 -7.96 16.91
CA THR A 66 9.60 -9.39 16.65
C THR A 66 8.25 -9.76 16.05
N LEU A 67 8.26 -10.73 15.12
CA LEU A 67 7.05 -11.26 14.52
C LEU A 67 6.14 -11.92 15.56
N GLY A 68 6.73 -12.55 16.58
CA GLY A 68 6.01 -13.20 17.68
C GLY A 68 5.16 -12.20 18.47
N GLU A 69 5.74 -11.05 18.85
CA GLU A 69 5.01 -10.00 19.58
C GLU A 69 3.91 -9.36 18.72
N ILE A 70 4.19 -9.09 17.45
CA ILE A 70 3.20 -8.58 16.50
C ILE A 70 2.01 -9.54 16.42
N ARG A 71 2.30 -10.83 16.27
CA ARG A 71 1.28 -11.88 16.20
C ARG A 71 0.43 -11.97 17.46
N GLU A 72 1.05 -11.86 18.62
CA GLU A 72 0.37 -11.96 19.91
C GLU A 72 -0.49 -10.72 20.21
N LYS A 73 0.03 -9.52 19.94
CA LYS A 73 -0.54 -8.27 20.44
C LYS A 73 -1.40 -7.51 19.44
N LEU A 74 -1.04 -7.53 18.15
CA LEU A 74 -1.64 -6.66 17.13
C LEU A 74 -2.33 -7.40 15.98
N ALA A 75 -1.81 -8.56 15.58
CA ALA A 75 -2.30 -9.23 14.38
C ALA A 75 -3.70 -9.81 14.59
N VAL A 76 -4.56 -9.69 13.58
CA VAL A 76 -5.97 -10.09 13.59
C VAL A 76 -6.31 -10.98 12.39
N PRO A 77 -7.30 -11.88 12.49
CA PRO A 77 -7.79 -12.59 11.32
C PRO A 77 -8.54 -11.63 10.38
N ILE A 78 -8.73 -12.04 9.14
CA ILE A 78 -9.62 -11.40 8.17
C ILE A 78 -10.61 -12.47 7.67
N PRO A 79 -11.95 -12.26 7.81
CA PRO A 79 -12.65 -11.06 8.35
C PRO A 79 -12.50 -10.89 9.86
N ASN A 80 -12.76 -9.67 10.33
CA ASN A 80 -12.79 -9.29 11.75
C ASN A 80 -13.80 -8.16 12.01
N GLU A 81 -13.97 -7.76 13.26
CA GLU A 81 -14.93 -6.70 13.65
C GLU A 81 -14.72 -5.38 12.89
N HIS A 82 -13.46 -5.01 12.58
CA HIS A 82 -13.14 -3.77 11.86
C HIS A 82 -13.55 -3.85 10.40
N THR A 83 -13.27 -4.98 9.74
CA THR A 83 -13.71 -5.21 8.34
C THR A 83 -15.24 -5.30 8.24
N GLU A 84 -15.92 -5.90 9.22
CA GLU A 84 -17.39 -5.97 9.25
C GLU A 84 -18.01 -4.58 9.38
N ARG A 85 -17.44 -3.71 10.22
CA ARG A 85 -17.89 -2.33 10.39
C ARG A 85 -17.70 -1.50 9.12
N LEU A 86 -16.56 -1.67 8.42
CA LEU A 86 -16.33 -1.05 7.12
C LEU A 86 -17.31 -1.58 6.06
N ALA A 87 -17.58 -2.90 6.05
CA ALA A 87 -18.54 -3.51 5.14
C ALA A 87 -19.97 -2.99 5.35
N ALA A 88 -20.37 -2.78 6.61
CA ALA A 88 -21.65 -2.18 6.92
C ALA A 88 -21.78 -0.76 6.32
N LYS A 89 -20.71 0.05 6.35
CA LYS A 89 -20.70 1.38 5.72
C LYS A 89 -20.65 1.32 4.20
N ALA A 90 -19.86 0.40 3.63
CA ALA A 90 -19.81 0.17 2.19
C ALA A 90 -21.22 -0.16 1.66
N LYS A 91 -21.95 -1.03 2.36
CA LYS A 91 -23.34 -1.39 2.04
C LYS A 91 -24.29 -0.21 2.19
N ALA A 92 -24.20 0.52 3.30
CA ALA A 92 -25.11 1.64 3.60
C ALA A 92 -25.00 2.78 2.57
N PHE A 93 -23.77 3.10 2.14
CA PHE A 93 -23.50 4.17 1.19
C PHE A 93 -23.35 3.71 -0.27
N GLN A 94 -23.41 2.41 -0.55
CA GLN A 94 -23.20 1.83 -1.88
C GLN A 94 -21.88 2.30 -2.50
N ILE A 95 -20.77 2.12 -1.74
CA ILE A 95 -19.40 2.53 -2.10
C ILE A 95 -18.43 1.36 -1.95
N TYR A 96 -17.23 1.56 -2.48
CA TYR A 96 -16.08 0.67 -2.31
C TYR A 96 -15.06 1.33 -1.36
N ILE A 97 -14.47 0.53 -0.49
CA ILE A 97 -13.53 0.98 0.53
C ILE A 97 -12.26 0.15 0.42
N GLN A 98 -11.12 0.80 0.20
CA GLN A 98 -9.82 0.18 0.46
C GLN A 98 -9.49 0.41 1.92
N SER A 99 -9.43 -0.67 2.70
CA SER A 99 -9.52 -0.64 4.16
C SER A 99 -8.33 0.01 4.90
N GLY A 100 -7.28 0.42 4.20
CA GLY A 100 -5.98 0.54 4.84
C GLY A 100 -5.39 -0.85 5.10
N THR A 101 -4.44 -1.00 6.02
CA THR A 101 -3.86 -2.32 6.25
C THR A 101 -4.08 -2.86 7.66
N PHE A 102 -4.14 -4.20 7.72
CA PHE A 102 -4.10 -5.02 8.93
C PHE A 102 -2.82 -5.85 8.96
N LEU A 103 -2.33 -6.14 10.15
CA LEU A 103 -1.39 -7.23 10.39
C LEU A 103 -2.25 -8.51 10.46
N GLU A 104 -2.26 -9.29 9.37
CA GLU A 104 -3.20 -10.41 9.17
C GLU A 104 -2.64 -11.72 9.72
N LEU A 105 -3.48 -12.43 10.47
CA LEU A 105 -3.32 -13.85 10.79
C LEU A 105 -4.16 -14.69 9.82
N ASP A 106 -3.54 -15.70 9.22
CA ASP A 106 -4.25 -16.67 8.39
C ASP A 106 -4.01 -18.08 8.92
N PRO A 107 -5.08 -18.85 9.23
CA PRO A 107 -4.95 -20.23 9.72
C PRO A 107 -4.19 -21.15 8.76
N LYS A 108 -4.21 -20.86 7.45
CA LYS A 108 -3.45 -21.58 6.43
C LYS A 108 -1.94 -21.41 6.61
N TRP A 109 -1.52 -20.27 7.18
CA TRP A 109 -0.14 -19.88 7.37
C TRP A 109 0.12 -19.49 8.84
N PRO A 110 0.04 -20.44 9.80
CA PRO A 110 -0.10 -20.14 11.23
C PRO A 110 1.11 -19.45 11.86
N ARG A 111 2.28 -19.47 11.18
CA ARG A 111 3.48 -18.75 11.63
C ARG A 111 3.72 -17.41 10.92
N ALA A 112 3.01 -17.15 9.84
CA ALA A 112 3.10 -15.91 9.10
C ALA A 112 2.27 -14.80 9.74
N VAL A 113 2.69 -13.55 9.54
CA VAL A 113 1.88 -12.35 9.72
C VAL A 113 2.04 -11.55 8.45
N PHE A 114 0.94 -11.23 7.78
CA PHE A 114 0.96 -10.46 6.54
C PHE A 114 0.56 -9.01 6.79
N ASN A 115 1.14 -8.09 6.04
CA ASN A 115 0.60 -6.74 5.91
C ASN A 115 -0.42 -6.75 4.77
N THR A 116 -1.71 -6.68 5.13
CA THR A 116 -2.83 -6.98 4.22
C THR A 116 -3.82 -5.85 4.15
N THR A 117 -4.24 -5.49 2.96
CA THR A 117 -5.35 -4.57 2.70
C THR A 117 -6.51 -5.29 2.04
N CYS A 118 -7.74 -4.85 2.33
CA CYS A 118 -8.98 -5.41 1.78
C CYS A 118 -9.69 -4.39 0.89
N LEU A 119 -10.14 -4.83 -0.28
CA LEU A 119 -11.18 -4.11 -1.00
C LEU A 119 -12.53 -4.61 -0.52
N ILE A 120 -13.32 -3.69 0.03
CA ILE A 120 -14.64 -3.96 0.62
C ILE A 120 -15.68 -3.21 -0.20
N GLY A 121 -16.66 -3.94 -0.72
CA GLY A 121 -17.82 -3.39 -1.44
C GLY A 121 -19.11 -3.56 -0.68
N PRO A 122 -20.25 -3.19 -1.31
CA PRO A 122 -21.58 -3.38 -0.71
C PRO A 122 -21.90 -4.84 -0.34
N GLU A 123 -21.22 -5.80 -0.99
CA GLU A 123 -21.39 -7.24 -0.79
C GLU A 123 -20.47 -7.81 0.30
N GLY A 124 -19.55 -7.00 0.84
CA GLY A 124 -18.54 -7.40 1.80
C GLY A 124 -17.11 -7.33 1.26
N ILE A 125 -16.21 -8.17 1.78
CA ILE A 125 -14.81 -8.24 1.30
C ILE A 125 -14.79 -8.89 -0.08
N LEU A 126 -14.27 -8.18 -1.09
CA LEU A 126 -14.19 -8.63 -2.47
C LEU A 126 -12.83 -9.25 -2.79
N SER A 127 -11.77 -8.67 -2.25
CA SER A 127 -10.40 -9.17 -2.43
C SER A 127 -9.49 -8.73 -1.29
N LYS A 128 -8.37 -9.44 -1.14
CA LYS A 128 -7.26 -9.12 -0.25
C LYS A 128 -5.99 -8.98 -1.08
N TYR A 129 -5.15 -8.03 -0.72
CA TYR A 129 -3.77 -7.93 -1.20
C TYR A 129 -2.82 -7.99 -0.01
N ARG A 130 -1.85 -8.89 -0.06
CA ARG A 130 -0.75 -9.04 0.91
C ARG A 130 0.51 -8.42 0.34
N LYS A 131 1.15 -7.54 1.08
CA LYS A 131 2.37 -6.82 0.68
C LYS A 131 3.44 -7.81 0.23
N VAL A 132 3.84 -7.72 -1.04
CA VAL A 132 4.85 -8.60 -1.64
C VAL A 132 6.26 -8.14 -1.32
N ASN A 133 6.47 -6.82 -1.27
CA ASN A 133 7.76 -6.22 -0.97
C ASN A 133 7.72 -5.50 0.39
N PRO A 134 7.99 -6.18 1.52
CA PRO A 134 8.18 -5.53 2.81
C PRO A 134 9.32 -4.51 2.74
N TRP A 135 9.21 -3.42 3.49
CA TRP A 135 10.29 -2.44 3.59
C TRP A 135 11.37 -2.94 4.55
N ILE A 136 12.33 -3.64 3.99
CA ILE A 136 13.43 -4.27 4.72
C ILE A 136 14.56 -3.27 4.99
N PRO A 137 15.25 -3.37 6.14
CA PRO A 137 15.11 -4.44 7.14
C PRO A 137 14.06 -4.18 8.24
N TRP A 138 13.29 -3.10 8.18
CA TRP A 138 12.40 -2.67 9.27
C TRP A 138 11.12 -3.49 9.44
N GLU A 139 10.54 -3.94 8.33
CA GLU A 139 9.31 -4.71 8.34
C GLU A 139 9.62 -6.20 8.40
N VAL A 140 9.33 -6.81 9.54
CA VAL A 140 9.55 -8.26 9.79
C VAL A 140 8.35 -9.13 9.41
N HIS A 141 7.26 -8.55 8.93
CA HIS A 141 6.10 -9.31 8.46
C HIS A 141 6.43 -10.14 7.20
N THR A 142 5.65 -11.17 6.97
CA THR A 142 5.91 -12.16 5.94
C THR A 142 5.52 -11.67 4.56
N SER A 143 6.43 -11.78 3.57
CA SER A 143 6.03 -11.69 2.16
C SER A 143 5.36 -13.00 1.73
N PRO A 144 4.19 -12.96 1.06
CA PRO A 144 3.56 -14.16 0.53
C PRO A 144 4.44 -14.89 -0.48
N HIS A 145 5.28 -14.15 -1.23
CA HIS A 145 6.21 -14.74 -2.20
C HIS A 145 7.28 -15.63 -1.56
N ASP A 146 7.59 -15.42 -0.28
CA ASP A 146 8.62 -16.19 0.45
C ASP A 146 8.07 -17.52 0.99
N LEU A 147 6.76 -17.76 0.91
CA LEU A 147 6.14 -18.99 1.41
C LEU A 147 6.14 -20.09 0.35
N GLU A 148 6.63 -21.27 0.75
CA GLU A 148 6.50 -22.46 -0.06
C GLU A 148 5.03 -22.88 -0.15
N GLY A 149 4.57 -23.17 -1.37
CA GLY A 149 3.19 -23.60 -1.61
C GLY A 149 2.14 -22.49 -1.47
N TYR A 150 2.56 -21.21 -1.47
CA TYR A 150 1.59 -20.12 -1.58
C TYR A 150 0.87 -20.20 -2.92
N ASP A 151 -0.45 -20.36 -2.88
CA ASP A 151 -1.30 -20.68 -4.04
C ASP A 151 -2.35 -19.59 -4.36
N GLU A 152 -2.35 -18.49 -3.58
CA GLU A 152 -3.20 -17.34 -3.89
C GLU A 152 -2.50 -16.39 -4.88
N GLU A 153 -3.28 -15.60 -5.60
CA GLU A 153 -2.74 -14.62 -6.55
C GLU A 153 -1.97 -13.52 -5.82
N LEU A 154 -0.70 -13.28 -6.23
CA LEU A 154 0.13 -12.24 -5.61
C LEU A 154 -0.32 -10.82 -5.96
N PHE A 155 -0.90 -10.62 -7.14
CA PHE A 155 -1.29 -9.30 -7.66
C PHE A 155 -2.75 -9.30 -8.14
N PRO A 156 -3.72 -9.53 -7.23
CA PRO A 156 -5.12 -9.59 -7.59
C PRO A 156 -5.65 -8.24 -8.06
N VAL A 157 -6.54 -8.29 -9.04
CA VAL A 157 -7.37 -7.16 -9.45
C VAL A 157 -8.83 -7.54 -9.32
N THR A 158 -9.69 -6.57 -9.01
CA THR A 158 -11.11 -6.82 -8.80
C THR A 158 -11.93 -6.01 -9.78
N GLN A 159 -12.72 -6.69 -10.59
CA GLN A 159 -13.73 -6.05 -11.44
C GLN A 159 -14.91 -5.60 -10.60
N THR A 160 -15.28 -4.35 -10.73
CA THR A 160 -16.39 -3.73 -10.01
C THR A 160 -17.19 -2.84 -10.94
N PRO A 161 -18.43 -2.44 -10.57
CA PRO A 161 -19.18 -1.43 -11.31
C PRO A 161 -18.47 -0.08 -11.44
N ILE A 162 -17.48 0.22 -10.58
CA ILE A 162 -16.70 1.46 -10.65
C ILE A 162 -15.35 1.29 -11.35
N GLY A 163 -15.13 0.18 -12.06
CA GLY A 163 -13.92 -0.17 -12.80
C GLY A 163 -13.15 -1.32 -12.18
N THR A 164 -12.07 -1.70 -12.85
CA THR A 164 -11.14 -2.74 -12.35
C THR A 164 -10.11 -2.09 -11.44
N LEU A 165 -10.12 -2.50 -10.17
CA LEU A 165 -9.31 -1.92 -9.11
C LEU A 165 -8.15 -2.87 -8.77
N GLY A 166 -6.93 -2.33 -8.68
CA GLY A 166 -5.73 -3.04 -8.20
C GLY A 166 -5.05 -2.25 -7.09
N CYS A 167 -4.60 -2.93 -6.04
CA CYS A 167 -3.94 -2.28 -4.90
C CYS A 167 -2.54 -2.82 -4.68
N ALA A 168 -1.63 -1.94 -4.27
CA ALA A 168 -0.32 -2.29 -3.76
C ALA A 168 0.03 -1.41 -2.55
N ILE A 169 0.90 -1.93 -1.67
CA ILE A 169 1.16 -1.32 -0.36
C ILE A 169 2.54 -0.66 -0.35
N CYS A 170 2.58 0.65 -0.13
CA CYS A 170 3.74 1.46 0.23
C CYS A 170 5.00 1.17 -0.59
N TYR A 171 5.93 0.38 -0.05
CA TYR A 171 7.22 0.05 -0.66
C TYR A 171 7.09 -0.70 -1.99
N ASP A 172 6.01 -1.47 -2.20
CA ASP A 172 5.69 -2.10 -3.49
C ASP A 172 5.73 -1.10 -4.66
N TRP A 173 5.40 0.17 -4.41
CA TRP A 173 5.32 1.22 -5.41
C TRP A 173 6.68 1.68 -5.95
N LEU A 174 7.76 1.41 -5.24
CA LEU A 174 9.12 1.69 -5.74
C LEU A 174 9.55 0.68 -6.81
N PHE A 175 8.84 -0.44 -6.93
CA PHE A 175 9.06 -1.47 -7.94
C PHE A 175 8.04 -1.30 -9.09
N PRO A 176 8.44 -0.76 -10.25
CA PRO A 176 7.53 -0.57 -11.38
C PRO A 176 6.87 -1.87 -11.83
N GLU A 177 7.51 -3.00 -11.63
CA GLU A 177 7.04 -4.33 -11.97
C GLU A 177 5.73 -4.69 -11.27
N THR A 178 5.58 -4.32 -9.99
CA THR A 178 4.35 -4.54 -9.21
C THR A 178 3.14 -3.87 -9.86
N LEU A 179 3.28 -2.58 -10.20
CA LEU A 179 2.17 -1.81 -10.77
C LEU A 179 1.92 -2.20 -12.24
N ARG A 180 2.99 -2.58 -12.95
CA ARG A 180 2.90 -3.11 -14.30
C ARG A 180 2.11 -4.42 -14.32
N GLN A 181 2.36 -5.31 -13.34
CA GLN A 181 1.64 -6.58 -13.23
C GLN A 181 0.16 -6.36 -12.93
N LEU A 182 -0.19 -5.48 -11.99
CA LEU A 182 -1.59 -5.13 -11.72
C LEU A 182 -2.28 -4.56 -12.96
N THR A 183 -1.58 -3.73 -13.74
CA THR A 183 -2.12 -3.16 -14.99
C THR A 183 -2.27 -4.23 -16.07
N ALA A 184 -1.31 -5.14 -16.21
CA ALA A 184 -1.41 -6.28 -17.11
C ALA A 184 -2.59 -7.21 -16.75
N ASN A 185 -2.92 -7.33 -15.47
CA ASN A 185 -4.10 -8.06 -14.99
C ASN A 185 -5.40 -7.24 -15.18
N GLY A 186 -5.33 -6.04 -15.75
CA GLY A 186 -6.49 -5.24 -16.17
C GLY A 186 -6.84 -4.04 -15.29
N ALA A 187 -6.03 -3.68 -14.30
CA ALA A 187 -6.34 -2.53 -13.44
C ALA A 187 -6.52 -1.24 -14.25
N GLU A 188 -7.59 -0.51 -13.94
CA GLU A 188 -7.91 0.82 -14.46
C GLU A 188 -7.61 1.90 -13.41
N VAL A 189 -7.77 1.55 -12.15
CA VAL A 189 -7.42 2.38 -10.99
C VAL A 189 -6.42 1.62 -10.13
N LEU A 190 -5.24 2.18 -9.97
CA LEU A 190 -4.22 1.70 -9.06
C LEU A 190 -4.38 2.41 -7.72
N ILE A 191 -4.53 1.64 -6.66
CA ILE A 191 -4.73 2.13 -5.31
C ILE A 191 -3.43 1.97 -4.52
N ARG A 192 -2.93 3.08 -3.96
CA ARG A 192 -1.79 3.09 -3.07
C ARG A 192 -2.22 3.31 -1.64
N VAL A 193 -2.02 2.32 -0.79
CA VAL A 193 -2.13 2.46 0.66
C VAL A 193 -0.72 2.53 1.24
N SER A 194 -0.38 3.60 1.97
CA SER A 194 1.02 3.88 2.30
C SER A 194 1.21 4.55 3.66
N ALA A 195 2.32 4.21 4.30
CA ALA A 195 2.92 4.94 5.38
C ALA A 195 4.34 5.37 4.95
N TYR A 196 4.41 6.21 3.92
CA TYR A 196 5.66 6.67 3.33
C TYR A 196 6.20 7.83 4.16
N MET A 197 7.35 7.64 4.80
CA MET A 197 7.84 8.49 5.87
C MET A 197 8.93 9.48 5.44
N ASP A 198 9.12 10.52 6.24
CA ASP A 198 10.35 11.32 6.30
C ASP A 198 11.42 10.62 7.17
N PRO A 199 12.72 10.83 6.95
CA PRO A 199 13.35 11.78 6.02
C PRO A 199 13.75 11.20 4.65
N PHE A 200 13.18 10.09 4.22
CA PHE A 200 13.62 9.34 3.04
C PHE A 200 13.12 9.91 1.69
N GLY A 201 13.09 11.23 1.56
CA GLY A 201 12.80 11.89 0.29
C GLY A 201 11.31 11.92 -0.07
N SER A 202 10.42 11.73 0.89
CA SER A 202 8.98 11.83 0.69
C SER A 202 8.49 13.27 0.49
N THR A 203 9.29 14.25 0.95
CA THR A 203 9.02 15.68 0.80
C THR A 203 10.04 16.36 -0.10
N GLU A 204 9.74 17.60 -0.54
CA GLU A 204 10.66 18.40 -1.34
C GLU A 204 12.00 18.65 -0.62
N PRO A 205 13.11 18.71 -1.37
CA PRO A 205 13.21 18.72 -2.83
C PRO A 205 13.25 17.32 -3.48
N MET A 206 13.27 16.25 -2.72
CA MET A 206 13.37 14.89 -3.25
C MET A 206 12.03 14.40 -3.82
N ASP A 207 10.95 14.64 -3.12
CA ASP A 207 9.54 14.41 -3.50
C ASP A 207 9.25 13.07 -4.20
N TRP A 208 9.85 12.00 -3.71
CA TRP A 208 9.66 10.66 -4.29
C TRP A 208 8.19 10.23 -4.28
N TRP A 209 7.43 10.68 -3.27
CA TRP A 209 6.01 10.41 -3.19
C TRP A 209 5.27 10.88 -4.45
N THR A 210 5.40 12.14 -4.80
CA THR A 210 4.72 12.74 -5.95
C THR A 210 5.26 12.18 -7.27
N VAL A 211 6.58 12.09 -7.40
CA VAL A 211 7.25 11.58 -8.61
C VAL A 211 6.81 10.16 -8.93
N VAL A 212 6.84 9.26 -7.95
CA VAL A 212 6.47 7.85 -8.13
C VAL A 212 4.99 7.72 -8.51
N ASN A 213 4.08 8.36 -7.78
CA ASN A 213 2.64 8.28 -8.09
C ASN A 213 2.32 8.76 -9.51
N ARG A 214 2.92 9.86 -9.94
CA ARG A 214 2.75 10.39 -11.30
C ARG A 214 3.33 9.46 -12.36
N CYS A 215 4.52 8.94 -12.12
CA CYS A 215 5.18 8.01 -13.05
C CYS A 215 4.36 6.73 -13.23
N ARG A 216 3.89 6.12 -12.13
CA ARG A 216 3.06 4.90 -12.18
C ARG A 216 1.74 5.12 -12.91
N ALA A 217 1.10 6.27 -12.75
CA ALA A 217 -0.10 6.62 -13.50
C ALA A 217 0.19 6.71 -15.01
N LEU A 218 1.20 7.50 -15.40
CA LEU A 218 1.56 7.76 -16.79
C LEU A 218 2.00 6.49 -17.53
N GLU A 219 2.96 5.74 -16.98
CA GLU A 219 3.57 4.58 -17.65
C GLU A 219 2.60 3.40 -17.80
N ASN A 220 1.49 3.39 -17.05
CA ASN A 220 0.49 2.32 -17.05
C ASN A 220 -0.85 2.76 -17.66
N LEU A 221 -1.03 4.03 -17.98
CA LEU A 221 -2.34 4.59 -18.40
C LEU A 221 -3.45 4.20 -17.43
N THR A 222 -3.26 4.56 -16.16
CA THR A 222 -4.19 4.27 -15.05
C THR A 222 -4.42 5.51 -14.21
N TYR A 223 -5.58 5.61 -13.56
CA TYR A 223 -5.72 6.50 -12.42
C TYR A 223 -4.90 5.97 -11.23
N VAL A 224 -4.41 6.87 -10.39
CA VAL A 224 -3.80 6.54 -9.10
C VAL A 224 -4.57 7.23 -8.00
N VAL A 225 -5.00 6.47 -6.98
CA VAL A 225 -5.59 6.98 -5.75
C VAL A 225 -4.66 6.58 -4.61
N ALA A 226 -3.94 7.56 -4.06
CA ALA A 226 -2.87 7.33 -3.10
C ALA A 226 -3.20 7.96 -1.74
N ALA A 227 -3.41 7.12 -0.72
CA ALA A 227 -3.57 7.53 0.66
C ALA A 227 -2.26 7.28 1.42
N ASN A 228 -1.73 8.33 2.07
CA ASN A 228 -0.56 8.24 2.92
C ASN A 228 -0.90 8.61 4.37
N GLN A 229 -0.18 8.02 5.31
CA GLN A 229 -0.24 8.43 6.71
C GLN A 229 0.23 9.87 6.86
N GLY A 230 -0.44 10.63 7.73
CA GLY A 230 -0.04 11.96 8.17
C GLY A 230 0.27 12.00 9.67
N ALA A 231 0.81 10.90 10.20
CA ALA A 231 1.04 10.78 11.63
C ALA A 231 2.16 11.69 12.12
N SER A 232 1.89 12.41 13.22
CA SER A 232 2.84 13.26 13.90
C SER A 232 3.82 12.44 14.75
N LEU A 233 4.94 13.06 15.14
CA LEU A 233 5.89 12.48 16.10
C LEU A 233 5.23 12.17 17.46
N GLN A 234 4.17 12.89 17.82
CA GLN A 234 3.42 12.64 19.05
C GLN A 234 2.68 11.29 18.99
N HIS A 235 2.13 10.94 17.82
CA HIS A 235 1.32 9.75 17.64
C HIS A 235 2.14 8.54 17.22
N TYR A 236 3.31 8.78 16.63
CA TYR A 236 4.12 7.72 16.03
C TYR A 236 5.64 7.96 16.15
N PRO A 237 6.20 8.19 17.36
CA PRO A 237 7.64 8.34 17.50
C PRO A 237 8.39 7.05 17.12
N PRO A 238 9.64 7.10 16.62
CA PRO A 238 10.45 8.31 16.37
C PRO A 238 10.25 8.90 14.96
N PHE A 239 9.27 8.44 14.20
CA PHE A 239 9.04 8.84 12.81
C PHE A 239 7.85 9.79 12.71
N SER A 240 7.84 10.56 11.62
CA SER A 240 6.64 11.26 11.15
C SER A 240 6.35 10.86 9.73
N TRP A 241 5.07 10.88 9.37
CA TRP A 241 4.62 10.66 8.01
C TRP A 241 4.06 11.96 7.45
N PRO A 242 4.61 12.45 6.33
CA PRO A 242 4.30 13.80 5.83
C PRO A 242 2.94 13.89 5.14
N GLY A 243 2.18 12.79 5.05
CA GLY A 243 0.91 12.80 4.35
C GLY A 243 1.08 13.02 2.86
N GLY A 244 0.44 14.08 2.33
CA GLY A 244 0.45 14.37 0.89
C GLY A 244 -0.45 13.44 0.07
N SER A 245 -1.46 12.81 0.68
CA SER A 245 -2.44 11.97 -0.01
C SER A 245 -2.93 12.64 -1.29
N MET A 246 -3.03 11.89 -2.39
CA MET A 246 -3.24 12.49 -3.71
C MET A 246 -4.01 11.58 -4.68
N ILE A 247 -4.55 12.20 -5.73
CA ILE A 247 -5.17 11.50 -6.86
C ILE A 247 -4.53 12.03 -8.13
N VAL A 248 -4.14 11.12 -9.02
CA VAL A 248 -3.43 11.40 -10.27
C VAL A 248 -4.20 10.78 -11.44
N ASP A 249 -4.30 11.50 -12.56
CA ASP A 249 -4.89 10.96 -13.78
C ASP A 249 -3.90 10.09 -14.58
N TYR A 250 -4.43 9.43 -15.60
CA TYR A 250 -3.68 8.52 -16.46
C TYR A 250 -2.58 9.19 -17.33
N ASP A 251 -2.50 10.52 -17.35
CA ASP A 251 -1.41 11.29 -17.96
C ASP A 251 -0.40 11.81 -16.91
N GLY A 252 -0.51 11.35 -15.66
CA GLY A 252 0.37 11.75 -14.57
C GLY A 252 0.11 13.16 -14.05
N ARG A 253 -1.07 13.75 -14.33
CA ARG A 253 -1.47 15.06 -13.80
C ARG A 253 -2.04 14.86 -12.40
N ILE A 254 -1.60 15.67 -11.47
CA ILE A 254 -2.18 15.73 -10.12
C ILE A 254 -3.55 16.39 -10.21
N LEU A 255 -4.59 15.62 -9.89
CA LEU A 255 -5.96 16.14 -9.81
C LEU A 255 -6.23 16.82 -8.49
N THR A 256 -5.68 16.26 -7.40
CA THR A 256 -5.72 16.83 -6.06
C THR A 256 -4.57 16.26 -5.23
N GLN A 257 -4.07 17.03 -4.29
CA GLN A 257 -3.06 16.60 -3.32
C GLN A 257 -3.25 17.36 -2.01
N ALA A 258 -3.17 16.64 -0.88
CA ALA A 258 -3.09 17.25 0.42
C ALA A 258 -1.75 17.99 0.58
N THR A 259 -1.77 19.14 1.22
CA THR A 259 -0.53 19.83 1.60
C THR A 259 0.31 18.88 2.46
N PRO A 260 1.61 18.71 2.17
CA PRO A 260 2.49 17.91 3.00
C PRO A 260 2.50 18.38 4.45
N GLY A 261 2.60 17.43 5.36
CA GLY A 261 2.62 17.67 6.80
C GLY A 261 1.69 16.72 7.55
N PRO A 262 1.91 16.54 8.86
CA PRO A 262 1.07 15.70 9.70
C PRO A 262 -0.35 16.25 9.82
N GLY A 263 -1.24 15.40 10.28
CA GLY A 263 -2.64 15.70 10.50
C GLY A 263 -3.58 15.07 9.48
N GLU A 264 -4.84 14.96 9.86
CA GLU A 264 -5.87 14.35 9.02
C GLU A 264 -6.25 15.25 7.84
N ARG A 265 -6.45 14.63 6.69
CA ARG A 265 -6.96 15.28 5.46
C ARG A 265 -7.88 14.34 4.71
N ILE A 266 -8.81 14.92 3.99
CA ILE A 266 -9.67 14.22 3.02
C ILE A 266 -9.49 14.95 1.69
N VAL A 267 -8.95 14.27 0.68
CA VAL A 267 -8.81 14.79 -0.67
C VAL A 267 -9.65 13.96 -1.63
N ALA A 268 -10.33 14.62 -2.56
CA ALA A 268 -11.19 13.98 -3.54
C ALA A 268 -10.98 14.53 -4.93
N ALA A 269 -11.07 13.68 -5.94
CA ALA A 269 -11.09 14.07 -7.34
C ALA A 269 -12.03 13.20 -8.15
N ALA A 270 -12.57 13.74 -9.23
CA ALA A 270 -13.39 13.01 -10.16
C ALA A 270 -12.56 12.06 -11.01
N ILE A 271 -12.89 10.77 -10.99
CA ILE A 271 -12.41 9.75 -11.92
C ILE A 271 -13.44 9.62 -13.05
N ASN A 272 -12.96 9.59 -14.30
CA ASN A 272 -13.78 9.35 -15.49
C ASN A 272 -13.23 8.13 -16.24
N LEU A 273 -13.82 6.98 -16.01
CA LEU A 273 -13.36 5.73 -16.62
C LEU A 273 -13.67 5.63 -18.11
N ASP A 274 -14.74 6.25 -18.56
CA ASP A 274 -15.05 6.23 -20.00
C ASP A 274 -13.99 6.98 -20.81
N MET A 275 -13.47 8.08 -20.26
CA MET A 275 -12.34 8.79 -20.88
C MET A 275 -11.07 7.95 -20.85
N LEU A 276 -10.75 7.30 -19.73
CA LEU A 276 -9.60 6.39 -19.64
C LEU A 276 -9.71 5.26 -20.69
N ARG A 277 -10.87 4.62 -20.77
CA ARG A 277 -11.14 3.53 -21.73
C ARG A 277 -11.06 4.00 -23.16
N HIS A 278 -11.58 5.22 -23.43
CA HIS A 278 -11.43 5.86 -24.72
C HIS A 278 -9.96 6.05 -25.08
N GLU A 279 -9.16 6.67 -24.19
CA GLU A 279 -7.74 6.90 -24.39
C GLU A 279 -6.95 5.61 -24.61
N ARG A 280 -7.21 4.57 -23.79
CA ARG A 280 -6.58 3.25 -23.95
C ARG A 280 -6.87 2.64 -25.32
N ARG A 281 -8.06 2.87 -25.89
CA ARG A 281 -8.49 2.34 -27.18
C ARG A 281 -7.92 3.12 -28.37
N VAL A 282 -7.92 4.44 -28.31
CA VAL A 282 -7.59 5.28 -29.49
C VAL A 282 -6.12 5.65 -29.57
N ARG A 283 -5.42 5.72 -28.44
CA ARG A 283 -4.04 6.15 -28.35
C ARG A 283 -3.12 5.09 -29.01
N ARG A 284 -2.42 5.48 -30.06
CA ARG A 284 -1.44 4.63 -30.76
C ARG A 284 -0.01 4.88 -30.26
N ALA A 285 0.39 6.15 -30.19
CA ALA A 285 1.65 6.57 -29.57
C ALA A 285 1.48 6.71 -28.04
N HIS A 286 2.57 6.51 -27.28
CA HIS A 286 2.57 6.59 -25.82
C HIS A 286 1.58 5.60 -25.15
N GLN A 287 1.41 4.44 -25.77
CA GLN A 287 0.66 3.29 -25.22
C GLN A 287 1.67 2.25 -24.74
N MET A 288 2.30 2.54 -23.58
CA MET A 288 3.43 1.79 -23.07
C MET A 288 3.13 0.31 -22.86
N MET A 289 1.92 -0.03 -22.41
CA MET A 289 1.51 -1.43 -22.22
C MET A 289 1.47 -2.20 -23.55
N ALA A 290 0.93 -1.59 -24.61
CA ALA A 290 0.85 -2.22 -25.94
C ALA A 290 2.23 -2.29 -26.64
N HIS A 291 3.18 -1.46 -26.24
CA HIS A 291 4.53 -1.41 -26.80
C HIS A 291 5.57 -2.14 -25.96
N LEU A 292 5.17 -2.70 -24.82
CA LEU A 292 6.09 -3.37 -23.89
C LEU A 292 6.69 -4.64 -24.52
N ARG A 293 8.00 -4.72 -24.47
CA ARG A 293 8.77 -5.88 -24.95
C ARG A 293 9.48 -6.55 -23.77
N ALA A 294 8.70 -7.16 -22.88
CA ALA A 294 9.20 -7.79 -21.67
C ALA A 294 10.30 -8.83 -21.96
N GLU A 295 10.19 -9.54 -23.09
CA GLU A 295 11.15 -10.53 -23.58
C GLU A 295 12.54 -9.96 -23.92
N ALA A 296 12.64 -8.63 -24.16
CA ALA A 296 13.91 -7.97 -24.43
C ALA A 296 14.71 -7.66 -23.15
N TYR A 297 14.15 -7.91 -21.97
CA TYR A 297 14.75 -7.56 -20.68
C TYR A 297 15.11 -8.81 -19.85
N PRO A 298 16.32 -9.39 -20.04
CA PRO A 298 16.73 -10.61 -19.30
C PRO A 298 16.71 -10.45 -17.77
N VAL A 299 16.73 -9.22 -17.28
CA VAL A 299 16.67 -8.90 -15.85
C VAL A 299 15.44 -9.50 -15.16
N TYR A 300 14.30 -9.60 -15.84
CA TYR A 300 13.08 -10.18 -15.30
C TYR A 300 13.13 -11.70 -15.05
N GLY A 301 14.15 -12.37 -15.57
CA GLY A 301 14.44 -13.77 -15.27
C GLY A 301 15.45 -14.00 -14.15
N LYS A 302 15.96 -12.93 -13.51
CA LYS A 302 16.99 -13.01 -12.47
C LYS A 302 16.38 -12.75 -11.08
N THR A 303 16.87 -13.51 -10.10
CA THR A 303 16.58 -13.24 -8.69
C THR A 303 17.73 -12.45 -8.09
N PHE A 304 17.49 -11.23 -7.66
CA PHE A 304 18.49 -10.39 -7.00
C PHE A 304 18.43 -10.52 -5.48
N TYR A 305 17.24 -10.43 -4.92
CA TYR A 305 17.01 -10.65 -3.49
C TYR A 305 16.41 -12.04 -3.31
N ALA A 306 17.22 -12.97 -2.84
CA ALA A 306 16.76 -14.32 -2.54
C ALA A 306 16.04 -14.33 -1.19
N GLY A 307 14.74 -14.11 -1.20
CA GLY A 307 13.88 -14.50 -0.10
C GLY A 307 14.00 -16.01 0.12
N ALA A 308 13.95 -16.46 1.36
CA ALA A 308 13.94 -17.88 1.63
C ALA A 308 12.54 -18.41 1.40
N ARG A 309 12.26 -18.93 0.21
CA ARG A 309 10.97 -19.57 -0.15
C ARG A 309 10.49 -20.68 0.81
N HIS A 310 11.25 -20.97 1.85
CA HIS A 310 10.98 -21.98 2.85
C HIS A 310 10.87 -21.41 4.27
N ALA A 311 11.01 -20.08 4.45
CA ALA A 311 11.08 -19.50 5.78
C ALA A 311 9.70 -19.30 6.39
N MET A 312 9.17 -20.35 6.93
CA MET A 312 8.15 -20.33 8.00
C MET A 312 8.80 -20.04 9.38
N THR A 313 10.01 -19.51 9.39
CA THR A 313 10.77 -19.22 10.62
C THR A 313 10.66 -17.73 10.95
N ASP A 314 10.76 -17.42 12.23
CA ASP A 314 10.91 -16.04 12.67
C ASP A 314 12.17 -15.43 12.02
N VAL A 315 11.97 -14.47 11.15
CA VAL A 315 13.06 -13.77 10.47
C VAL A 315 13.45 -12.58 11.33
N SER A 316 14.73 -12.46 11.65
CA SER A 316 15.27 -11.33 12.38
C SER A 316 15.68 -10.19 11.43
N ILE A 317 15.81 -8.97 11.96
CA ILE A 317 16.37 -7.85 11.22
C ILE A 317 17.77 -8.18 10.69
N THR A 318 18.58 -8.88 11.48
CA THR A 318 19.93 -9.32 11.08
C THR A 318 19.90 -10.26 9.88
N ASP A 319 18.95 -11.21 9.83
CA ASP A 319 18.80 -12.10 8.66
C ASP A 319 18.46 -11.32 7.40
N LEU A 320 17.60 -10.32 7.51
CA LEU A 320 17.24 -9.45 6.38
C LEU A 320 18.43 -8.62 5.90
N GLU A 321 19.23 -8.06 6.81
CA GLU A 321 20.45 -7.31 6.50
C GLU A 321 21.47 -8.19 5.76
N GLN A 322 21.69 -9.41 6.22
CA GLN A 322 22.60 -10.36 5.57
C GLN A 322 22.16 -10.71 4.14
N ARG A 323 20.84 -10.84 3.91
CA ARG A 323 20.29 -11.09 2.57
C ARG A 323 20.49 -9.88 1.65
N ILE A 324 20.33 -8.66 2.17
CA ILE A 324 20.60 -7.43 1.42
C ILE A 324 22.08 -7.38 1.03
N ASP A 325 22.98 -7.65 1.96
CA ASP A 325 24.42 -7.63 1.69
C ASP A 325 24.82 -8.70 0.67
N LYS A 326 24.20 -9.88 0.74
CA LYS A 326 24.40 -10.90 -0.31
C LYS A 326 23.94 -10.40 -1.68
N ALA A 327 22.75 -9.80 -1.77
CA ALA A 327 22.24 -9.26 -3.03
C ALA A 327 23.16 -8.15 -3.59
N LYS A 328 23.73 -7.29 -2.72
CA LYS A 328 24.69 -6.27 -3.10
C LYS A 328 25.98 -6.86 -3.64
N ARG A 329 26.49 -7.98 -3.04
CA ARG A 329 27.67 -8.70 -3.56
C ARG A 329 27.38 -9.30 -4.93
N ASP A 330 26.23 -9.96 -5.08
CA ASP A 330 25.82 -10.55 -6.36
C ASP A 330 25.68 -9.48 -7.48
N LEU A 331 25.41 -8.22 -7.11
CA LEU A 331 25.38 -7.06 -8.02
C LEU A 331 26.73 -6.35 -8.20
N GLY A 332 27.74 -6.73 -7.44
CA GLY A 332 29.07 -6.09 -7.47
C GLY A 332 29.13 -4.73 -6.76
N TYR A 333 28.20 -4.44 -5.87
CA TYR A 333 28.14 -3.18 -5.10
C TYR A 333 28.87 -3.28 -3.77
N LEU A 334 29.16 -4.49 -3.30
CA LEU A 334 29.83 -4.79 -2.04
C LEU A 334 30.89 -5.86 -2.29
N ALA A 335 32.11 -5.69 -1.77
CA ALA A 335 33.14 -6.73 -1.84
C ALA A 335 32.80 -7.92 -0.92
N ASP A 336 33.40 -9.08 -1.17
CA ASP A 336 33.11 -10.32 -0.46
C ASP A 336 33.41 -10.25 1.04
N ASP A 337 34.41 -9.47 1.44
CA ASP A 337 34.86 -9.24 2.81
C ASP A 337 34.27 -7.98 3.47
N GLU A 338 33.49 -7.20 2.72
CA GLU A 338 32.82 -6.01 3.25
C GLU A 338 31.48 -6.37 3.87
N VAL A 339 31.17 -5.68 4.96
CA VAL A 339 29.82 -5.66 5.55
C VAL A 339 29.20 -4.31 5.19
N GLY A 340 27.94 -4.33 4.79
CA GLY A 340 27.18 -3.10 4.55
C GLY A 340 27.24 -2.17 5.78
N SER A 341 26.83 -0.90 5.61
CA SER A 341 26.81 0.07 6.73
C SER A 341 26.19 -0.55 7.97
N ALA A 342 26.74 -0.22 9.15
CA ALA A 342 26.33 -0.76 10.46
C ALA A 342 24.83 -0.96 10.54
N GLY A 343 24.42 -2.19 10.74
CA GLY A 343 23.02 -2.57 10.74
C GLY A 343 22.24 -1.87 11.84
N ILE A 344 20.96 -1.80 11.67
CA ILE A 344 20.04 -1.14 12.61
C ILE A 344 20.16 -1.77 14.00
N GLN A 345 20.33 -3.09 14.08
CA GLN A 345 20.51 -3.77 15.35
C GLN A 345 21.75 -3.24 16.11
N SER A 346 22.86 -3.01 15.42
CA SER A 346 24.06 -2.44 16.01
C SER A 346 23.89 -0.98 16.49
N LEU A 347 22.98 -0.24 15.87
CA LEU A 347 22.64 1.13 16.31
C LEU A 347 21.71 1.09 17.53
N LEU A 348 20.77 0.17 17.58
CA LEU A 348 19.88 -0.03 18.73
C LEU A 348 20.67 -0.53 19.95
N ASP A 349 21.64 -1.44 19.75
CA ASP A 349 22.49 -1.97 20.82
C ASP A 349 23.41 -0.89 21.40
N ARG A 350 23.86 0.09 20.61
CA ARG A 350 24.66 1.23 21.11
C ARG A 350 23.84 2.18 21.97
N GLY A 351 22.56 2.42 21.62
CA GLY A 351 21.66 3.27 22.38
C GLY A 351 21.21 2.68 23.73
N ASN A 352 21.42 1.39 23.97
CA ASN A 352 21.10 0.73 25.22
C ASN A 352 22.30 0.60 26.19
N ASN A 353 23.49 1.03 25.77
CA ASN A 353 24.73 0.96 26.59
C ASN A 353 25.22 2.33 27.09
N ASP A 354 24.49 3.40 26.82
CA ASP A 354 24.67 4.75 27.35
C ASP A 354 23.49 5.11 28.28
#